data_92108501aba44cf0007bd9eeead96dc3
#
_entry.id   92108501aba44cf0007bd9eeead96dc3
#
_cell.length_a   1.000
_cell.length_b   1.000
_cell.length_c   1.000
_cell.angle_alpha   90.00
_cell.angle_beta   90.00
_cell.angle_gamma   90.00
#
_symmetry.space_group_name_H-M   'P 1'
#
loop_
_entity.id
_entity.type
_entity.pdbx_description
1 polymer ?
#
loop_
_entity_poly.entity_id
_entity_poly.type
_entity_poly.pdbx_seq_one_letter_code
_entity_poly.pdbx_strand_id
1 'polypeptide(L)'
;MSIQALMNLKSEAIYFNSPGNFNDPYDCNMDVKVETPYIDELPYIRKFLKEEAEYLKHDKDKIAELEAMSDSEITAMGYVLAKDFVEKKSSAVFDTKGVCCFSRSNDNLLMWSHYASSGKGFCLEFDSTTEPFNKVQPVKYQKEPPVFDYRRVFSDDMYFWIETLLCTKSIHWKYEKEFRIFHNEVNKVAHYPSRSLTGVYFGPEVDLAFAEMICLILQGQNQNVKFYRGTRSNDSYKVHFEAVSYTAKNA
;
A
#
# COMPACT_ATOMS: atom_id res chain seq x y z
N MET A 1 -19.67 -6.12 10.95
CA MET A 1 -19.45 -5.16 9.84
C MET A 1 -19.56 -3.74 10.38
N SER A 2 -18.74 -2.78 9.89
CA SER A 2 -18.67 -1.45 10.47
C SER A 2 -19.65 -0.50 9.74
N ILE A 3 -20.30 0.38 10.51
CA ILE A 3 -21.11 1.49 9.97
C ILE A 3 -20.25 2.36 9.05
N GLN A 4 -18.95 2.49 9.34
CA GLN A 4 -18.00 3.26 8.53
C GLN A 4 -17.91 2.74 7.09
N ALA A 5 -17.94 1.42 6.88
CA ALA A 5 -17.92 0.85 5.53
C ALA A 5 -19.16 1.25 4.71
N LEU A 6 -20.33 1.28 5.33
CA LEU A 6 -21.58 1.76 4.69
C LEU A 6 -21.53 3.27 4.42
N MET A 7 -20.99 4.05 5.35
CA MET A 7 -20.83 5.50 5.16
C MET A 7 -19.86 5.80 4.01
N ASN A 8 -18.76 5.10 3.93
CA ASN A 8 -17.80 5.25 2.83
C ASN A 8 -18.44 4.87 1.49
N LEU A 9 -19.19 3.76 1.44
CA LEU A 9 -19.91 3.35 0.25
C LEU A 9 -20.93 4.42 -0.19
N LYS A 10 -21.77 4.90 0.74
CA LYS A 10 -22.75 5.95 0.49
C LYS A 10 -22.12 7.26 0.02
N SER A 11 -20.96 7.58 0.52
CA SER A 11 -20.24 8.82 0.17
C SER A 11 -19.32 8.67 -1.04
N GLU A 12 -19.30 7.49 -1.69
CA GLU A 12 -18.40 7.18 -2.79
C GLU A 12 -16.95 7.49 -2.43
N ALA A 13 -16.52 6.97 -1.27
CA ALA A 13 -15.23 7.32 -0.68
C ALA A 13 -14.39 6.10 -0.36
N ILE A 14 -13.07 6.25 -0.52
CA ILE A 14 -12.05 5.34 -0.01
C ILE A 14 -11.31 6.02 1.13
N TYR A 15 -10.78 5.19 2.04
CA TYR A 15 -10.04 5.65 3.20
C TYR A 15 -8.56 5.28 3.09
N PHE A 16 -7.71 6.28 3.25
CA PHE A 16 -6.26 6.13 3.28
C PHE A 16 -5.79 5.99 4.73
N ASN A 17 -5.58 4.76 5.16
CA ASN A 17 -5.17 4.46 6.52
C ASN A 17 -3.70 4.82 6.77
N SER A 18 -3.34 5.06 8.04
CA SER A 18 -1.95 5.11 8.44
C SER A 18 -1.33 3.71 8.36
N PRO A 19 -0.12 3.54 7.80
CA PRO A 19 0.59 2.27 7.81
C PRO A 19 0.72 1.65 9.21
N GLY A 20 0.90 2.47 10.25
CA GLY A 20 0.98 2.02 11.64
C GLY A 20 -0.26 1.30 12.19
N ASN A 21 -1.40 1.36 11.46
CA ASN A 21 -2.64 0.67 11.83
C ASN A 21 -2.83 -0.66 11.07
N PHE A 22 -1.85 -1.12 10.32
CA PHE A 22 -1.97 -2.38 9.58
C PHE A 22 -1.94 -3.58 10.52
N ASN A 23 -2.61 -4.66 10.12
CA ASN A 23 -2.72 -5.89 10.92
C ASN A 23 -1.45 -6.73 10.92
N ASP A 24 -0.60 -6.62 9.91
CA ASP A 24 0.72 -7.23 9.87
C ASP A 24 1.74 -6.30 10.53
N PRO A 25 2.38 -6.69 11.65
CA PRO A 25 3.35 -5.85 12.34
C PRO A 25 4.62 -5.57 11.53
N TYR A 26 4.84 -6.32 10.45
CA TYR A 26 5.97 -6.11 9.54
C TYR A 26 5.60 -5.30 8.29
N ASP A 27 4.32 -5.13 8.00
CA ASP A 27 3.87 -4.38 6.83
C ASP A 27 4.03 -2.88 7.05
N CYS A 28 4.84 -2.24 6.22
CA CYS A 28 5.19 -0.82 6.35
C CYS A 28 5.84 -0.46 7.70
N ASN A 29 6.40 -1.42 8.40
CA ASN A 29 7.07 -1.24 9.69
C ASN A 29 8.34 -2.11 9.78
N MET A 30 8.90 -2.49 8.63
CA MET A 30 10.13 -3.27 8.59
C MET A 30 11.33 -2.37 8.82
N ASP A 31 12.24 -2.83 9.68
CA ASP A 31 13.60 -2.31 9.72
C ASP A 31 14.25 -2.58 8.37
N VAL A 32 14.50 -1.54 7.62
CA VAL A 32 15.24 -1.68 6.36
C VAL A 32 16.68 -1.98 6.71
N LYS A 33 17.21 -3.09 6.19
CA LYS A 33 18.60 -3.46 6.44
C LYS A 33 19.52 -2.51 5.68
N VAL A 34 20.40 -1.84 6.42
CA VAL A 34 21.55 -1.16 5.86
C VAL A 34 22.72 -2.12 6.03
N GLU A 35 23.29 -2.58 4.93
CA GLU A 35 24.52 -3.40 4.91
C GLU A 35 25.75 -2.51 4.72
N THR A 36 26.92 -3.06 5.02
CA THR A 36 28.17 -2.36 4.71
C THR A 36 28.27 -2.14 3.19
N PRO A 37 28.58 -0.91 2.72
CA PRO A 37 28.61 -0.63 1.30
C PRO A 37 29.66 -1.43 0.58
N TYR A 38 29.34 -1.87 -0.64
CA TYR A 38 30.29 -2.51 -1.55
C TYR A 38 31.21 -1.46 -2.19
N ILE A 39 32.35 -1.92 -2.70
CA ILE A 39 33.37 -1.03 -3.28
C ILE A 39 32.84 -0.20 -4.47
N ASP A 40 31.94 -0.74 -5.25
CA ASP A 40 31.31 -0.06 -6.38
C ASP A 40 30.23 0.97 -5.97
N GLU A 41 29.86 1.00 -4.70
CA GLU A 41 28.92 1.98 -4.13
C GLU A 41 29.63 3.20 -3.52
N LEU A 42 30.94 3.09 -3.20
CA LEU A 42 31.70 4.18 -2.59
C LEU A 42 31.71 5.50 -3.39
N PRO A 43 31.71 5.50 -4.73
CA PRO A 43 31.62 6.74 -5.51
C PRO A 43 30.33 7.53 -5.24
N TYR A 44 29.22 6.84 -4.98
CA TYR A 44 27.93 7.48 -4.67
C TYR A 44 27.93 8.11 -3.27
N ILE A 45 28.57 7.43 -2.30
CA ILE A 45 28.74 7.96 -0.94
C ILE A 45 29.65 9.20 -0.97
N ARG A 46 30.79 9.14 -1.67
CA ARG A 46 31.70 10.28 -1.83
C ARG A 46 31.00 11.48 -2.44
N LYS A 47 30.21 11.25 -3.50
CA LYS A 47 29.43 12.29 -4.16
C LYS A 47 28.44 12.94 -3.18
N PHE A 48 27.66 12.13 -2.46
CA PHE A 48 26.70 12.62 -1.48
C PHE A 48 27.38 13.45 -0.38
N LEU A 49 28.48 12.96 0.22
CA LEU A 49 29.22 13.67 1.25
C LEU A 49 29.73 15.03 0.78
N LYS A 50 30.19 15.10 -0.46
CA LYS A 50 30.66 16.35 -1.06
C LYS A 50 29.51 17.32 -1.27
N GLU A 51 28.39 16.89 -1.86
CA GLU A 51 27.21 17.71 -2.11
C GLU A 51 26.62 18.25 -0.79
N GLU A 52 26.56 17.43 0.27
CA GLU A 52 26.13 17.84 1.62
C GLU A 52 27.07 18.87 2.23
N ALA A 53 28.40 18.66 2.13
CA ALA A 53 29.37 19.63 2.63
C ALA A 53 29.30 20.97 1.92
N GLU A 54 29.08 20.97 0.60
CA GLU A 54 28.87 22.20 -0.21
C GLU A 54 27.55 22.89 0.19
N TYR A 55 26.46 22.14 0.36
CA TYR A 55 25.16 22.66 0.78
C TYR A 55 25.23 23.32 2.18
N LEU A 56 25.91 22.68 3.13
CA LEU A 56 26.12 23.19 4.49
C LEU A 56 27.17 24.31 4.55
N LYS A 57 27.73 24.71 3.39
CA LYS A 57 28.76 25.76 3.30
C LYS A 57 29.97 25.52 4.17
N HIS A 58 30.41 24.25 4.28
CA HIS A 58 31.66 23.94 4.92
C HIS A 58 32.83 24.64 4.21
N ASP A 59 33.90 24.91 4.97
CA ASP A 59 35.11 25.48 4.41
C ASP A 59 35.86 24.50 3.48
N LYS A 60 36.78 25.05 2.69
CA LYS A 60 37.52 24.26 1.70
C LYS A 60 38.39 23.16 2.33
N ASP A 61 38.85 23.38 3.57
CA ASP A 61 39.70 22.43 4.27
C ASP A 61 38.88 21.17 4.65
N LYS A 62 37.64 21.34 5.06
CA LYS A 62 36.74 20.23 5.37
C LYS A 62 36.36 19.43 4.12
N ILE A 63 36.14 20.10 2.98
CA ILE A 63 35.87 19.43 1.71
C ILE A 63 37.12 18.63 1.27
N ALA A 64 38.31 19.21 1.42
CA ALA A 64 39.59 18.52 1.10
C ALA A 64 39.82 17.29 2.01
N GLU A 65 39.47 17.38 3.31
CA GLU A 65 39.51 16.22 4.20
C GLU A 65 38.61 15.08 3.71
N LEU A 66 37.36 15.38 3.31
CA LEU A 66 36.44 14.38 2.77
C LEU A 66 36.96 13.73 1.48
N GLU A 67 37.56 14.53 0.61
CA GLU A 67 38.14 14.02 -0.64
C GLU A 67 39.36 13.14 -0.38
N ALA A 68 40.13 13.37 0.67
CA ALA A 68 41.33 12.61 1.04
C ALA A 68 41.01 11.33 1.85
N MET A 69 39.80 11.10 2.26
CA MET A 69 39.39 9.92 3.04
C MET A 69 39.67 8.62 2.29
N SER A 70 40.22 7.64 2.98
CA SER A 70 40.38 6.28 2.48
C SER A 70 39.06 5.58 2.22
N ASP A 71 39.05 4.51 1.43
CA ASP A 71 37.86 3.72 1.17
C ASP A 71 37.30 3.10 2.45
N SER A 72 38.13 2.72 3.42
CA SER A 72 37.67 2.19 4.71
C SER A 72 36.95 3.24 5.57
N GLU A 73 37.46 4.48 5.57
CA GLU A 73 36.80 5.60 6.28
C GLU A 73 35.46 5.97 5.63
N ILE A 74 35.41 6.02 4.28
CA ILE A 74 34.18 6.26 3.53
C ILE A 74 33.16 5.13 3.77
N THR A 75 33.61 3.87 3.82
CA THR A 75 32.76 2.73 4.14
C THR A 75 32.11 2.88 5.51
N ALA A 76 32.93 3.15 6.54
CA ALA A 76 32.42 3.31 7.91
C ALA A 76 31.45 4.51 8.05
N MET A 77 31.84 5.65 7.49
CA MET A 77 31.01 6.86 7.51
C MET A 77 29.72 6.67 6.72
N GLY A 78 29.79 6.10 5.52
CA GLY A 78 28.66 5.83 4.65
C GLY A 78 27.64 4.92 5.32
N TYR A 79 28.08 3.87 6.01
CA TYR A 79 27.21 2.97 6.76
C TYR A 79 26.40 3.73 7.86
N VAL A 80 27.08 4.54 8.68
CA VAL A 80 26.46 5.30 9.75
C VAL A 80 25.46 6.31 9.21
N LEU A 81 25.85 7.07 8.18
CA LEU A 81 24.99 8.07 7.56
C LEU A 81 23.78 7.44 6.86
N ALA A 82 23.98 6.33 6.15
CA ALA A 82 22.86 5.64 5.50
C ALA A 82 21.85 5.14 6.52
N LYS A 83 22.31 4.59 7.65
CA LYS A 83 21.41 4.13 8.72
C LYS A 83 20.55 5.27 9.26
N ASP A 84 21.16 6.39 9.65
CA ASP A 84 20.43 7.57 10.15
C ASP A 84 19.48 8.15 9.09
N PHE A 85 19.94 8.22 7.85
CA PHE A 85 19.12 8.73 6.74
C PHE A 85 17.91 7.84 6.47
N VAL A 86 18.09 6.52 6.46
CA VAL A 86 17.01 5.54 6.28
C VAL A 86 15.99 5.64 7.38
N GLU A 87 16.42 5.69 8.65
CA GLU A 87 15.52 5.83 9.79
C GLU A 87 14.67 7.10 9.68
N LYS A 88 15.28 8.25 9.39
CA LYS A 88 14.58 9.53 9.23
C LYS A 88 13.60 9.52 8.05
N LYS A 89 14.03 9.01 6.89
CA LYS A 89 13.16 8.95 5.70
C LYS A 89 12.01 7.95 5.89
N SER A 90 12.25 6.79 6.51
CA SER A 90 11.21 5.81 6.80
C SER A 90 10.15 6.39 7.71
N SER A 91 10.55 7.03 8.83
CA SER A 91 9.61 7.71 9.72
C SER A 91 8.80 8.76 8.97
N ALA A 92 9.45 9.63 8.21
CA ALA A 92 8.77 10.68 7.44
C ALA A 92 7.74 10.10 6.44
N VAL A 93 8.06 8.99 5.78
CA VAL A 93 7.13 8.30 4.85
C VAL A 93 5.95 7.71 5.61
N PHE A 94 6.18 6.97 6.70
CA PHE A 94 5.13 6.32 7.47
C PHE A 94 4.20 7.31 8.17
N ASP A 95 4.73 8.45 8.62
CA ASP A 95 3.95 9.49 9.29
C ASP A 95 3.09 10.32 8.34
N THR A 96 3.46 10.39 7.07
CA THR A 96 2.81 11.28 6.11
C THR A 96 1.99 10.57 5.03
N LYS A 97 2.33 9.31 4.68
CA LYS A 97 1.68 8.62 3.56
C LYS A 97 0.51 7.77 4.03
N GLY A 98 -0.70 8.16 3.63
CA GLY A 98 -1.88 7.33 3.75
C GLY A 98 -1.92 6.25 2.67
N VAL A 99 -2.37 5.05 3.02
CA VAL A 99 -2.40 3.89 2.14
C VAL A 99 -3.80 3.31 2.05
N CYS A 100 -4.27 3.04 0.84
CA CYS A 100 -5.48 2.27 0.58
C CYS A 100 -5.10 1.02 -0.21
N CYS A 101 -5.46 -0.15 0.32
CA CYS A 101 -5.08 -1.47 -0.20
C CYS A 101 -6.21 -2.10 -1.00
N PHE A 102 -5.85 -2.77 -2.09
CA PHE A 102 -6.74 -3.50 -2.99
C PHE A 102 -6.18 -4.88 -3.27
N SER A 103 -7.03 -5.81 -3.68
CA SER A 103 -6.63 -7.12 -4.18
C SER A 103 -6.96 -7.26 -5.66
N ARG A 104 -6.15 -8.03 -6.38
CA ARG A 104 -6.45 -8.42 -7.77
C ARG A 104 -7.46 -9.57 -7.86
N SER A 105 -7.84 -10.19 -6.74
CA SER A 105 -8.67 -11.39 -6.71
C SER A 105 -9.78 -11.23 -5.68
N ASN A 106 -11.00 -11.66 -6.03
CA ASN A 106 -12.18 -11.65 -5.18
C ASN A 106 -12.57 -13.06 -4.65
N ASP A 107 -11.88 -14.12 -5.06
CA ASP A 107 -12.25 -15.51 -4.80
C ASP A 107 -11.46 -16.19 -3.65
N ASN A 108 -10.47 -15.53 -3.07
CA ASN A 108 -9.58 -16.11 -2.07
C ASN A 108 -10.26 -16.19 -0.68
N LEU A 109 -10.36 -17.40 -0.13
CA LEU A 109 -11.00 -17.64 1.19
C LEU A 109 -10.32 -16.90 2.35
N LEU A 110 -8.99 -16.77 2.34
CA LEU A 110 -8.27 -16.08 3.40
C LEU A 110 -8.60 -14.59 3.38
N MET A 111 -8.73 -13.97 2.20
CA MET A 111 -9.17 -12.59 2.08
C MET A 111 -10.58 -12.38 2.63
N TRP A 112 -11.51 -13.28 2.34
CA TRP A 112 -12.86 -13.24 2.91
C TRP A 112 -12.87 -13.44 4.41
N SER A 113 -11.99 -14.29 4.92
CA SER A 113 -11.84 -14.51 6.36
C SER A 113 -11.31 -13.27 7.08
N HIS A 114 -10.22 -12.69 6.58
CA HIS A 114 -9.52 -11.58 7.25
C HIS A 114 -10.22 -10.24 7.10
N TYR A 115 -10.73 -9.93 5.90
CA TYR A 115 -11.17 -8.58 5.55
C TYR A 115 -12.69 -8.43 5.39
N ALA A 116 -13.43 -9.52 5.32
CA ALA A 116 -14.88 -9.52 5.12
C ALA A 116 -15.66 -10.21 6.26
N SER A 117 -15.21 -10.06 7.50
CA SER A 117 -15.88 -10.60 8.70
C SER A 117 -16.22 -12.10 8.56
N SER A 118 -15.25 -12.92 8.15
CA SER A 118 -15.40 -14.35 7.91
C SER A 118 -16.47 -14.68 6.86
N GLY A 119 -16.51 -13.92 5.78
CA GLY A 119 -17.45 -14.11 4.67
C GLY A 119 -18.82 -13.50 4.86
N LYS A 120 -19.05 -12.75 5.93
CA LYS A 120 -20.31 -12.02 6.22
C LYS A 120 -20.34 -10.62 5.62
N GLY A 121 -19.23 -10.20 4.98
CA GLY A 121 -19.05 -8.88 4.42
C GLY A 121 -19.29 -8.83 2.92
N PHE A 122 -18.72 -7.80 2.30
CA PHE A 122 -18.75 -7.56 0.87
C PHE A 122 -17.37 -7.12 0.36
N CYS A 123 -17.17 -7.28 -0.95
CA CYS A 123 -16.00 -6.79 -1.66
C CYS A 123 -16.48 -5.85 -2.77
N LEU A 124 -15.78 -4.74 -2.98
CA LEU A 124 -16.06 -3.76 -4.02
C LEU A 124 -15.09 -3.96 -5.19
N GLU A 125 -15.62 -3.92 -6.41
CA GLU A 125 -14.85 -3.96 -7.64
C GLU A 125 -14.78 -2.57 -8.26
N PHE A 126 -13.54 -2.13 -8.56
CA PHE A 126 -13.30 -0.85 -9.18
C PHE A 126 -12.65 -0.99 -10.55
N ASP A 127 -13.01 -0.10 -11.46
CA ASP A 127 -12.37 0.02 -12.76
C ASP A 127 -10.99 0.69 -12.59
N SER A 128 -9.94 -0.10 -12.80
CA SER A 128 -8.55 0.35 -12.68
C SER A 128 -8.10 1.33 -13.78
N THR A 129 -8.94 1.65 -14.74
CA THR A 129 -8.65 2.68 -15.76
C THR A 129 -9.08 4.08 -15.33
N THR A 130 -9.88 4.19 -14.26
CA THR A 130 -10.40 5.46 -13.74
C THR A 130 -9.59 5.97 -12.55
N GLU A 131 -9.57 7.29 -12.37
CA GLU A 131 -8.98 7.88 -11.15
C GLU A 131 -9.85 7.63 -9.92
N PRO A 132 -9.21 7.37 -8.75
CA PRO A 132 -7.77 7.28 -8.46
C PRO A 132 -7.19 5.88 -8.72
N PHE A 133 -7.97 4.91 -9.18
CA PHE A 133 -7.62 3.48 -9.27
C PHE A 133 -6.60 3.18 -10.39
N ASN A 134 -6.40 4.09 -11.33
CA ASN A 134 -5.34 4.01 -12.35
C ASN A 134 -3.92 4.29 -11.79
N LYS A 135 -3.81 4.66 -10.51
CA LYS A 135 -2.54 4.95 -9.82
C LYS A 135 -2.09 3.81 -8.89
N VAL A 136 -2.74 2.65 -8.96
CA VAL A 136 -2.39 1.51 -8.12
C VAL A 136 -0.98 1.01 -8.41
N GLN A 137 -0.22 0.74 -7.34
CA GLN A 137 1.11 0.15 -7.39
C GLN A 137 1.05 -1.30 -6.88
N PRO A 138 1.66 -2.27 -7.56
CA PRO A 138 1.69 -3.65 -7.11
C PRO A 138 2.61 -3.80 -5.90
N VAL A 139 2.21 -4.63 -4.93
CA VAL A 139 3.05 -5.03 -3.81
C VAL A 139 4.03 -6.12 -4.26
N LYS A 140 5.31 -5.95 -3.91
CA LYS A 140 6.39 -6.91 -4.12
C LYS A 140 6.50 -7.82 -2.91
N TYR A 141 6.43 -9.13 -3.15
CA TYR A 141 6.52 -10.13 -2.08
C TYR A 141 7.91 -10.74 -2.04
N GLN A 142 8.55 -10.70 -0.87
CA GLN A 142 9.89 -11.23 -0.68
C GLN A 142 10.03 -11.96 0.66
N LYS A 143 11.07 -12.80 0.78
CA LYS A 143 11.32 -13.59 1.99
C LYS A 143 12.00 -12.76 3.08
N GLU A 144 12.90 -11.88 2.67
CA GLU A 144 13.73 -11.08 3.56
C GLU A 144 13.32 -9.61 3.45
N PRO A 145 13.50 -8.81 4.52
CA PRO A 145 13.35 -7.36 4.44
C PRO A 145 14.20 -6.75 3.34
N PRO A 146 13.77 -5.62 2.73
CA PRO A 146 14.55 -4.96 1.71
C PRO A 146 15.89 -4.49 2.25
N VAL A 147 16.92 -4.64 1.43
CA VAL A 147 18.26 -4.10 1.69
C VAL A 147 18.41 -2.78 0.95
N PHE A 148 19.04 -1.82 1.59
CA PHE A 148 19.26 -0.50 1.03
C PHE A 148 20.35 -0.50 -0.04
N ASP A 149 20.04 0.08 -1.20
CA ASP A 149 21.00 0.32 -2.28
C ASP A 149 21.57 1.74 -2.15
N TYR A 150 22.86 1.87 -1.81
CA TYR A 150 23.54 3.15 -1.63
C TYR A 150 23.50 4.06 -2.87
N ARG A 151 23.33 3.49 -4.05
CA ARG A 151 23.21 4.26 -5.30
C ARG A 151 21.90 5.06 -5.36
N ARG A 152 20.88 4.67 -4.55
CA ARG A 152 19.55 5.26 -4.53
C ARG A 152 19.16 5.89 -3.19
N VAL A 153 19.79 5.48 -2.09
CA VAL A 153 19.50 5.96 -0.72
C VAL A 153 19.55 7.47 -0.61
N PHE A 154 20.59 8.06 -1.15
CA PHE A 154 20.85 9.48 -1.07
C PHE A 154 20.21 10.28 -2.22
N SER A 155 19.32 9.64 -2.98
CA SER A 155 18.58 10.33 -4.02
C SER A 155 17.24 10.88 -3.50
N ASP A 156 16.77 11.96 -4.13
CA ASP A 156 15.42 12.50 -3.86
C ASP A 156 14.31 11.70 -4.56
N ASP A 157 14.60 10.46 -4.98
CA ASP A 157 13.64 9.58 -5.65
C ASP A 157 12.59 9.08 -4.64
N MET A 158 11.56 9.88 -4.42
CA MET A 158 10.43 9.53 -3.56
C MET A 158 9.70 8.26 -4.03
N TYR A 159 9.74 7.95 -5.31
CA TYR A 159 9.14 6.73 -5.85
C TYR A 159 9.88 5.49 -5.33
N PHE A 160 11.21 5.53 -5.30
CA PHE A 160 12.02 4.48 -4.70
C PHE A 160 11.66 4.22 -3.23
N TRP A 161 11.49 5.29 -2.45
CA TRP A 161 11.13 5.18 -1.04
C TRP A 161 9.74 4.57 -0.85
N ILE A 162 8.74 5.03 -1.61
CA ILE A 162 7.39 4.48 -1.60
C ILE A 162 7.41 3.00 -2.00
N GLU A 163 8.11 2.65 -3.08
CA GLU A 163 8.21 1.27 -3.56
C GLU A 163 8.86 0.37 -2.51
N THR A 164 9.96 0.81 -1.91
CA THR A 164 10.71 0.01 -0.93
C THR A 164 9.95 -0.13 0.39
N LEU A 165 9.43 0.95 0.94
CA LEU A 165 8.84 0.99 2.27
C LEU A 165 7.36 0.61 2.28
N LEU A 166 6.61 1.03 1.27
CA LEU A 166 5.16 0.88 1.25
C LEU A 166 4.65 -0.16 0.25
N CYS A 167 5.49 -0.68 -0.66
CA CYS A 167 5.09 -1.72 -1.62
C CYS A 167 5.89 -3.02 -1.45
N THR A 168 6.53 -3.24 -0.31
CA THR A 168 7.22 -4.49 0.00
C THR A 168 6.53 -5.21 1.15
N LYS A 169 6.28 -6.51 0.99
CA LYS A 169 5.57 -7.33 1.98
C LYS A 169 6.14 -8.74 2.03
N SER A 170 5.97 -9.41 3.19
CA SER A 170 6.39 -10.80 3.35
C SER A 170 5.71 -11.72 2.34
N ILE A 171 6.47 -12.70 1.81
CA ILE A 171 5.98 -13.73 0.86
C ILE A 171 4.77 -14.51 1.40
N HIS A 172 4.61 -14.60 2.73
CA HIS A 172 3.49 -15.29 3.37
C HIS A 172 2.13 -14.64 3.03
N TRP A 173 2.12 -13.34 2.67
CA TRP A 173 0.92 -12.60 2.27
C TRP A 173 0.69 -12.59 0.75
N LYS A 174 1.47 -13.33 -0.02
CA LYS A 174 1.38 -13.36 -1.50
C LYS A 174 -0.02 -13.71 -2.03
N TYR A 175 -0.81 -14.43 -1.24
CA TYR A 175 -2.19 -14.78 -1.60
C TYR A 175 -3.11 -13.57 -1.71
N GLU A 176 -2.77 -12.42 -1.11
CA GLU A 176 -3.54 -11.18 -1.18
C GLU A 176 -3.48 -10.54 -2.57
N LYS A 177 -2.43 -10.81 -3.37
CA LYS A 177 -2.22 -10.21 -4.70
C LYS A 177 -2.46 -8.70 -4.67
N GLU A 178 -1.82 -8.05 -3.69
CA GLU A 178 -2.13 -6.69 -3.25
C GLU A 178 -1.64 -5.62 -4.22
N PHE A 179 -2.43 -4.56 -4.31
CA PHE A 179 -2.11 -3.29 -4.96
C PHE A 179 -2.41 -2.15 -3.98
N ARG A 180 -1.67 -1.06 -4.05
CA ARG A 180 -1.82 0.10 -3.16
C ARG A 180 -1.94 1.40 -3.92
N ILE A 181 -2.76 2.31 -3.40
CA ILE A 181 -2.77 3.73 -3.77
C ILE A 181 -2.31 4.52 -2.56
N PHE A 182 -1.61 5.63 -2.81
CA PHE A 182 -1.05 6.49 -1.76
C PHE A 182 -1.66 7.87 -1.77
N HIS A 183 -1.80 8.44 -0.59
CA HIS A 183 -2.16 9.84 -0.35
C HIS A 183 -1.04 10.53 0.44
N ASN A 184 -0.90 11.86 0.30
CA ASN A 184 0.10 12.64 1.03
C ASN A 184 -0.28 12.96 2.48
N GLU A 185 -1.41 12.45 2.94
CA GLU A 185 -1.91 12.58 4.30
C GLU A 185 -2.42 11.23 4.78
N VAL A 186 -2.08 10.86 6.02
CA VAL A 186 -2.66 9.69 6.71
C VAL A 186 -4.08 9.98 7.15
N ASN A 187 -4.89 8.93 7.33
CA ASN A 187 -6.26 9.01 7.84
C ASN A 187 -7.16 9.92 6.98
N LYS A 188 -6.93 9.95 5.67
CA LYS A 188 -7.66 10.77 4.71
C LYS A 188 -8.78 10.01 4.04
N VAL A 189 -9.94 10.67 3.92
CA VAL A 189 -11.04 10.22 3.05
C VAL A 189 -10.90 10.92 1.70
N ALA A 190 -10.98 10.16 0.60
CA ALA A 190 -11.01 10.69 -0.76
C ALA A 190 -12.19 10.10 -1.54
N HIS A 191 -12.86 10.94 -2.31
CA HIS A 191 -14.02 10.55 -3.10
C HIS A 191 -13.58 10.03 -4.48
N TYR A 192 -14.35 9.07 -5.00
CA TYR A 192 -14.15 8.53 -6.34
C TYR A 192 -15.40 8.77 -7.20
N PRO A 193 -15.30 8.86 -8.52
CA PRO A 193 -16.44 8.96 -9.42
C PRO A 193 -17.32 7.71 -9.33
N SER A 194 -18.65 7.83 -9.23
CA SER A 194 -19.60 6.72 -9.17
C SER A 194 -19.33 5.62 -10.21
N ARG A 195 -19.01 6.02 -11.43
CA ARG A 195 -18.70 5.10 -12.55
C ARG A 195 -17.51 4.18 -12.31
N SER A 196 -16.64 4.53 -11.36
CA SER A 196 -15.46 3.72 -11.03
C SER A 196 -15.81 2.45 -10.27
N LEU A 197 -16.94 2.43 -9.55
CA LEU A 197 -17.45 1.24 -8.88
C LEU A 197 -18.27 0.41 -9.88
N THR A 198 -17.77 -0.77 -10.23
CA THR A 198 -18.37 -1.64 -11.27
C THR A 198 -19.10 -2.85 -10.71
N GLY A 199 -18.75 -3.30 -9.51
CA GLY A 199 -19.36 -4.47 -8.90
C GLY A 199 -19.31 -4.51 -7.38
N VAL A 200 -20.26 -5.24 -6.82
CA VAL A 200 -20.30 -5.61 -5.40
C VAL A 200 -20.45 -7.11 -5.28
N TYR A 201 -19.52 -7.72 -4.57
CA TYR A 201 -19.51 -9.16 -4.30
C TYR A 201 -19.90 -9.36 -2.83
N PHE A 202 -21.00 -10.03 -2.59
CA PHE A 202 -21.45 -10.42 -1.26
C PHE A 202 -20.82 -11.74 -0.84
N GLY A 203 -20.28 -11.79 0.36
CA GLY A 203 -19.67 -13.01 0.89
C GLY A 203 -20.70 -14.13 1.08
N PRO A 204 -20.24 -15.40 1.19
CA PRO A 204 -21.14 -16.57 1.25
C PRO A 204 -22.02 -16.62 2.50
N GLU A 205 -21.63 -15.92 3.57
CA GLU A 205 -22.33 -15.86 4.85
C GLU A 205 -22.99 -14.48 5.07
N VAL A 206 -23.18 -13.68 4.02
CA VAL A 206 -23.79 -12.34 4.14
C VAL A 206 -25.24 -12.44 4.61
N ASP A 207 -25.63 -11.57 5.51
CA ASP A 207 -27.05 -11.38 5.88
C ASP A 207 -27.80 -10.72 4.73
N LEU A 208 -28.98 -11.28 4.38
CA LEU A 208 -29.77 -10.81 3.23
C LEU A 208 -30.27 -9.38 3.40
N ALA A 209 -30.72 -9.00 4.60
CA ALA A 209 -31.21 -7.63 4.86
C ALA A 209 -30.06 -6.62 4.71
N PHE A 210 -28.84 -7.04 5.10
CA PHE A 210 -27.66 -6.21 4.91
C PHE A 210 -27.28 -6.08 3.43
N ALA A 211 -27.32 -7.16 2.66
CA ALA A 211 -27.08 -7.12 1.21
C ALA A 211 -28.12 -6.20 0.52
N GLU A 212 -29.38 -6.30 0.92
CA GLU A 212 -30.47 -5.44 0.43
C GLU A 212 -30.19 -3.95 0.72
N MET A 213 -29.73 -3.62 1.92
CA MET A 213 -29.36 -2.25 2.28
C MET A 213 -28.25 -1.69 1.36
N ILE A 214 -27.24 -2.48 1.05
CA ILE A 214 -26.18 -2.08 0.10
C ILE A 214 -26.76 -1.84 -1.31
N CYS A 215 -27.62 -2.74 -1.78
CA CYS A 215 -28.27 -2.60 -3.07
C CYS A 215 -29.12 -1.30 -3.14
N LEU A 216 -29.87 -0.99 -2.09
CA LEU A 216 -30.66 0.23 -2.01
C LEU A 216 -29.81 1.51 -2.04
N ILE A 217 -28.69 1.52 -1.30
CA ILE A 217 -27.74 2.65 -1.33
C ILE A 217 -27.25 2.90 -2.75
N LEU A 218 -26.82 1.84 -3.44
CA LEU A 218 -26.20 1.95 -4.76
C LEU A 218 -27.21 2.19 -5.89
N GLN A 219 -28.42 1.68 -5.81
CA GLN A 219 -29.46 1.99 -6.79
C GLN A 219 -29.75 3.49 -6.90
N GLY A 220 -29.64 4.22 -5.80
CA GLY A 220 -29.79 5.68 -5.77
C GLY A 220 -28.59 6.47 -6.32
N GLN A 221 -27.44 5.81 -6.46
CA GLN A 221 -26.16 6.47 -6.80
C GLN A 221 -25.55 6.01 -8.12
N ASN A 222 -25.58 4.69 -8.37
CA ASN A 222 -24.90 4.08 -9.53
C ASN A 222 -25.70 2.90 -10.07
N GLN A 223 -26.54 3.14 -11.06
CA GLN A 223 -27.41 2.11 -11.67
C GLN A 223 -26.65 1.06 -12.49
N ASN A 224 -25.38 1.27 -12.78
CA ASN A 224 -24.56 0.38 -13.60
C ASN A 224 -23.76 -0.65 -12.77
N VAL A 225 -23.81 -0.56 -11.43
CA VAL A 225 -23.14 -1.52 -10.53
C VAL A 225 -23.80 -2.89 -10.66
N LYS A 226 -22.95 -3.91 -10.83
CA LYS A 226 -23.38 -5.31 -10.85
C LYS A 226 -23.27 -5.91 -9.45
N PHE A 227 -24.21 -6.77 -9.12
CA PHE A 227 -24.22 -7.47 -7.83
C PHE A 227 -23.94 -8.95 -8.03
N TYR A 228 -23.16 -9.53 -7.14
CA TYR A 228 -22.78 -10.93 -7.16
C TYR A 228 -22.96 -11.55 -5.78
N ARG A 229 -23.54 -12.74 -5.72
CA ARG A 229 -23.66 -13.52 -4.48
C ARG A 229 -22.61 -14.61 -4.45
N GLY A 230 -21.85 -14.64 -3.34
CA GLY A 230 -20.86 -15.68 -3.09
C GLY A 230 -21.48 -16.95 -2.53
N THR A 231 -20.96 -18.06 -2.93
CA THR A 231 -21.20 -19.40 -2.37
C THR A 231 -19.87 -20.11 -2.15
N ARG A 232 -19.83 -21.02 -1.19
CA ARG A 232 -18.63 -21.86 -1.03
C ARG A 232 -18.55 -22.85 -2.18
N SER A 233 -17.40 -22.94 -2.83
CA SER A 233 -17.19 -23.97 -3.85
C SER A 233 -17.14 -25.35 -3.18
N ASN A 234 -17.72 -26.35 -3.83
CA ASN A 234 -17.64 -27.74 -3.41
C ASN A 234 -16.37 -28.45 -3.92
N ASP A 235 -15.74 -27.88 -4.95
CA ASP A 235 -14.65 -28.52 -5.71
C ASP A 235 -13.29 -27.88 -5.44
N SER A 236 -13.27 -26.71 -4.79
CA SER A 236 -12.03 -25.96 -4.52
C SER A 236 -12.17 -25.07 -3.29
N TYR A 237 -11.02 -24.72 -2.68
CA TYR A 237 -10.99 -23.77 -1.56
C TYR A 237 -11.13 -22.31 -2.03
N LYS A 238 -12.28 -22.00 -2.67
CA LYS A 238 -12.60 -20.69 -3.24
C LYS A 238 -14.06 -20.32 -2.98
N VAL A 239 -14.33 -19.01 -3.09
CA VAL A 239 -15.70 -18.51 -3.18
C VAL A 239 -16.08 -18.46 -4.66
N HIS A 240 -17.22 -19.04 -5.00
CA HIS A 240 -17.83 -18.96 -6.33
C HIS A 240 -18.87 -17.82 -6.32
N PHE A 241 -18.95 -17.04 -7.40
CA PHE A 241 -19.86 -15.90 -7.50
C PHE A 241 -20.82 -16.04 -8.68
N GLU A 242 -22.08 -15.79 -8.40
CA GLU A 242 -23.15 -15.73 -9.40
C GLU A 242 -23.73 -14.32 -9.43
N ALA A 243 -23.97 -13.81 -10.64
CA ALA A 243 -24.63 -12.53 -10.80
C ALA A 243 -26.07 -12.59 -10.28
N VAL A 244 -26.47 -11.56 -9.53
CA VAL A 244 -27.83 -11.43 -9.00
C VAL A 244 -28.40 -10.09 -9.40
N SER A 245 -29.70 -10.08 -9.70
CA SER A 245 -30.45 -8.84 -9.92
C SER A 245 -31.20 -8.46 -8.66
N TYR A 246 -31.05 -7.20 -8.27
CA TYR A 246 -31.84 -6.63 -7.20
C TYR A 246 -32.96 -5.77 -7.80
N THR A 247 -34.18 -6.08 -7.44
CA THR A 247 -35.37 -5.25 -7.77
C THR A 247 -35.97 -4.79 -6.46
N ALA A 248 -36.00 -3.48 -6.23
CA ALA A 248 -36.65 -2.94 -5.05
C ALA A 248 -38.11 -3.37 -5.06
N LYS A 249 -38.60 -3.94 -3.96
CA LYS A 249 -40.03 -4.15 -3.80
C LYS A 249 -40.64 -2.76 -3.71
N ASN A 250 -41.54 -2.45 -4.61
CA ASN A 250 -42.38 -1.24 -4.49
C ASN A 250 -43.10 -1.33 -3.15
N ALA A 251 -42.83 -0.33 -2.29
CA ALA A 251 -43.49 -0.17 -1.01
C ALA A 251 -44.95 0.26 -1.24
#